data_b0d7314d31ebb67b811152d4ffbe697d
#
_entry.id   b0d7314d31ebb67b811152d4ffbe697d
#
_cell.length_a   1.000
_cell.length_b   1.000
_cell.length_c   1.000
_cell.angle_alpha   90.00
_cell.angle_beta   90.00
_cell.angle_gamma   90.00
#
_symmetry.space_group_name_H-M   'P 1'
#
loop_
_entity.id
_entity.type
_entity.pdbx_description
1 polymer ?
#
loop_
_entity_poly.entity_id
_entity_poly.type
_entity_poly.pdbx_seq_one_letter_code
_entity_poly.pdbx_strand_id
1 'polypeptide(L)'
;MSVDDKPATEPASQPDLGDLRARIDDIDARIQSLIADRARTAREIGERKGLEGAAEYYRPEREAQVLRAVMERNAGPLSDEEMVRVFRELMSACLAQEEPLKIAYLGPEGTFTHQAVTKHFGHSVRALSVPTIDEIFHEVEAGIADFGIAPVENSTEGTVNHTLDMFLTSPLKICGEVELRIHQHLMGRMKELGQIKRVCSHSQSLAQCRGWLAQYLPQVELIHPDGSRSIVRWNAAAESVSGTEVDAWLDAQRQAPW
;
A
#
# COMPACT_ATOMS: atom_id res chain seq x y z
N MET A 1 -51.14 4.67 -55.02
CA MET A 1 -50.09 5.29 -54.14
C MET A 1 -50.21 4.59 -52.79
N SER A 2 -49.44 3.52 -52.62
CA SER A 2 -49.34 2.81 -51.32
C SER A 2 -48.32 3.52 -50.46
N VAL A 3 -48.76 3.89 -49.29
CA VAL A 3 -47.90 4.46 -48.26
C VAL A 3 -47.32 3.29 -47.48
N ASP A 4 -45.98 3.06 -47.59
CA ASP A 4 -45.25 2.09 -46.79
C ASP A 4 -45.25 2.53 -45.30
N ASP A 5 -46.00 1.81 -44.51
CA ASP A 5 -46.02 1.93 -43.05
C ASP A 5 -44.84 1.14 -42.50
N LYS A 6 -43.73 1.86 -42.24
CA LYS A 6 -42.52 1.30 -41.60
C LYS A 6 -42.76 1.25 -40.08
N PRO A 7 -42.73 0.07 -39.45
CA PRO A 7 -42.92 0.00 -38.01
C PRO A 7 -41.82 0.74 -37.28
N ALA A 8 -42.22 1.67 -36.40
CA ALA A 8 -41.33 2.39 -35.48
C ALA A 8 -40.68 1.35 -34.53
N THR A 9 -39.36 1.29 -34.58
CA THR A 9 -38.58 0.50 -33.64
C THR A 9 -38.72 1.17 -32.25
N GLU A 10 -39.40 0.51 -31.32
CA GLU A 10 -39.48 0.94 -29.93
C GLU A 10 -38.06 1.08 -29.36
N PRO A 11 -37.74 2.17 -28.63
CA PRO A 11 -36.46 2.28 -27.96
C PRO A 11 -36.39 1.16 -26.91
N ALA A 12 -35.30 0.36 -26.99
CA ALA A 12 -35.04 -0.67 -26.01
C ALA A 12 -35.12 -0.08 -24.61
N SER A 13 -36.03 -0.58 -23.78
CA SER A 13 -36.22 -0.14 -22.41
C SER A 13 -34.91 -0.29 -21.66
N GLN A 14 -34.48 0.77 -20.95
CA GLN A 14 -33.31 0.68 -20.09
C GLN A 14 -33.55 -0.42 -19.05
N PRO A 15 -32.52 -1.27 -18.74
CA PRO A 15 -32.69 -2.35 -17.78
C PRO A 15 -33.09 -1.79 -16.40
N ASP A 16 -34.04 -2.46 -15.74
CA ASP A 16 -34.45 -2.11 -14.40
C ASP A 16 -33.29 -2.33 -13.39
N LEU A 17 -33.34 -1.62 -12.25
CA LEU A 17 -32.35 -1.75 -11.19
C LEU A 17 -32.26 -3.18 -10.66
N GLY A 18 -33.36 -3.93 -10.66
CA GLY A 18 -33.42 -5.35 -10.31
C GLY A 18 -32.60 -6.20 -11.28
N ASP A 19 -32.76 -5.98 -12.58
CA ASP A 19 -32.01 -6.68 -13.64
C ASP A 19 -30.50 -6.40 -13.55
N LEU A 20 -30.13 -5.15 -13.27
CA LEU A 20 -28.72 -4.79 -13.10
C LEU A 20 -28.07 -5.47 -11.88
N ARG A 21 -28.81 -5.57 -10.76
CA ARG A 21 -28.33 -6.30 -9.57
C ARG A 21 -28.18 -7.79 -9.84
N ALA A 22 -29.19 -8.42 -10.45
CA ALA A 22 -29.11 -9.83 -10.82
C ALA A 22 -27.93 -10.12 -11.76
N ARG A 23 -27.62 -9.18 -12.67
CA ARG A 23 -26.45 -9.29 -13.53
C ARG A 23 -25.13 -9.19 -12.77
N ILE A 24 -25.05 -8.34 -11.73
CA ILE A 24 -23.88 -8.28 -10.85
C ILE A 24 -23.72 -9.59 -10.09
N ASP A 25 -24.80 -10.15 -9.54
CA ASP A 25 -24.77 -11.42 -8.80
C ASP A 25 -24.25 -12.57 -9.68
N ASP A 26 -24.67 -12.63 -10.97
CA ASP A 26 -24.14 -13.63 -11.91
C ASP A 26 -22.65 -13.42 -12.21
N ILE A 27 -22.22 -12.18 -12.39
CA ILE A 27 -20.80 -11.84 -12.58
C ILE A 27 -19.99 -12.27 -11.36
N ASP A 28 -20.45 -11.98 -10.15
CA ASP A 28 -19.77 -12.33 -8.89
C ASP A 28 -19.64 -13.85 -8.74
N ALA A 29 -20.67 -14.62 -9.04
CA ALA A 29 -20.62 -16.08 -9.05
C ALA A 29 -19.56 -16.61 -10.04
N ARG A 30 -19.44 -16.01 -11.21
CA ARG A 30 -18.42 -16.37 -12.21
C ARG A 30 -17.01 -15.98 -11.76
N ILE A 31 -16.84 -14.80 -11.17
CA ILE A 31 -15.57 -14.36 -10.61
C ILE A 31 -15.12 -15.34 -9.52
N GLN A 32 -16.01 -15.72 -8.59
CA GLN A 32 -15.73 -16.66 -7.52
C GLN A 32 -15.28 -18.03 -8.07
N SER A 33 -15.96 -18.54 -9.11
CA SER A 33 -15.58 -19.79 -9.79
C SER A 33 -14.18 -19.70 -10.41
N LEU A 34 -13.90 -18.62 -11.15
CA LEU A 34 -12.59 -18.39 -11.78
C LEU A 34 -11.45 -18.23 -10.76
N ILE A 35 -11.72 -17.58 -9.64
CA ILE A 35 -10.76 -17.48 -8.51
C ILE A 35 -10.45 -18.87 -7.95
N ALA A 36 -11.47 -19.70 -7.73
CA ALA A 36 -11.30 -21.06 -7.24
C ALA A 36 -10.52 -21.94 -8.23
N ASP A 37 -10.78 -21.82 -9.55
CA ASP A 37 -10.04 -22.52 -10.60
C ASP A 37 -8.57 -22.10 -10.61
N ARG A 38 -8.31 -20.81 -10.54
CA ARG A 38 -6.95 -20.27 -10.49
C ARG A 38 -6.20 -20.77 -9.24
N ALA A 39 -6.86 -20.81 -8.09
CA ALA A 39 -6.26 -21.28 -6.84
C ALA A 39 -5.91 -22.79 -6.92
N ARG A 40 -6.80 -23.62 -7.49
CA ARG A 40 -6.52 -25.04 -7.75
C ARG A 40 -5.32 -25.24 -8.67
N THR A 41 -5.28 -24.51 -9.78
CA THR A 41 -4.16 -24.58 -10.73
C THR A 41 -2.84 -24.10 -10.11
N ALA A 42 -2.88 -23.07 -9.26
CA ALA A 42 -1.69 -22.59 -8.53
C ALA A 42 -1.14 -23.70 -7.61
N ARG A 43 -2.00 -24.36 -6.85
CA ARG A 43 -1.61 -25.47 -5.98
C ARG A 43 -1.00 -26.63 -6.77
N GLU A 44 -1.60 -27.02 -7.90
CA GLU A 44 -1.06 -28.07 -8.78
C GLU A 44 0.35 -27.73 -9.30
N ILE A 45 0.60 -26.44 -9.58
CA ILE A 45 1.95 -25.97 -9.98
C ILE A 45 2.92 -26.10 -8.81
N GLY A 46 2.52 -25.71 -7.59
CA GLY A 46 3.34 -25.84 -6.39
C GLY A 46 3.72 -27.30 -6.10
N GLU A 47 2.73 -28.20 -6.11
CA GLU A 47 2.95 -29.63 -5.93
C GLU A 47 3.98 -30.21 -6.94
N ARG A 48 3.89 -29.82 -8.22
CA ARG A 48 4.85 -30.23 -9.24
C ARG A 48 6.25 -29.71 -9.00
N LYS A 49 6.38 -28.42 -8.60
CA LYS A 49 7.69 -27.81 -8.28
C LYS A 49 8.34 -28.49 -7.06
N GLY A 50 7.56 -28.81 -6.03
CA GLY A 50 8.05 -29.56 -4.87
C GLY A 50 8.62 -30.93 -5.24
N LEU A 51 8.01 -31.64 -6.21
CA LEU A 51 8.49 -32.91 -6.72
C LEU A 51 9.80 -32.78 -7.53
N GLU A 52 10.02 -31.65 -8.17
CA GLU A 52 11.23 -31.35 -8.95
C GLU A 52 12.40 -30.80 -8.11
N GLY A 53 12.19 -30.65 -6.78
CA GLY A 53 13.17 -30.09 -5.84
C GLY A 53 13.40 -28.57 -6.02
N ALA A 54 12.52 -27.90 -6.75
CA ALA A 54 12.54 -26.45 -6.94
C ALA A 54 11.86 -25.77 -5.75
N ALA A 55 12.63 -25.48 -4.70
CA ALA A 55 12.13 -24.91 -3.43
C ALA A 55 11.61 -23.48 -3.51
N GLU A 56 11.68 -22.81 -4.65
CA GLU A 56 11.22 -21.44 -4.80
C GLU A 56 9.75 -21.38 -5.24
N TYR A 57 8.85 -21.34 -4.27
CA TYR A 57 7.40 -21.15 -4.52
C TYR A 57 7.09 -19.75 -5.07
N TYR A 58 7.80 -18.71 -4.62
CA TYR A 58 7.62 -17.33 -5.04
C TYR A 58 8.72 -16.89 -6.01
N ARG A 59 8.32 -16.31 -7.14
CA ARG A 59 9.22 -15.78 -8.17
C ARG A 59 8.83 -14.34 -8.49
N PRO A 60 9.57 -13.33 -8.02
CA PRO A 60 9.29 -11.91 -8.26
C PRO A 60 9.14 -11.56 -9.75
N GLU A 61 9.97 -12.17 -10.62
CA GLU A 61 9.93 -11.94 -12.06
C GLU A 61 8.60 -12.41 -12.67
N ARG A 62 8.10 -13.56 -12.20
CA ARG A 62 6.82 -14.09 -12.67
C ARG A 62 5.65 -13.24 -12.19
N GLU A 63 5.68 -12.77 -10.96
CA GLU A 63 4.68 -11.81 -10.47
C GLU A 63 4.67 -10.54 -11.32
N ALA A 64 5.85 -9.94 -11.56
CA ALA A 64 5.98 -8.76 -12.39
C ALA A 64 5.43 -8.96 -13.82
N GLN A 65 5.66 -10.15 -14.41
CA GLN A 65 5.09 -10.50 -15.73
C GLN A 65 3.56 -10.55 -15.69
N VAL A 66 2.99 -11.19 -14.67
CA VAL A 66 1.53 -11.31 -14.52
C VAL A 66 0.90 -9.93 -14.35
N LEU A 67 1.48 -9.08 -13.49
CA LEU A 67 0.95 -7.74 -13.25
C LEU A 67 1.04 -6.82 -14.48
N ARG A 68 2.13 -6.90 -15.25
CA ARG A 68 2.22 -6.20 -16.56
C ARG A 68 1.14 -6.66 -17.52
N ALA A 69 0.94 -7.96 -17.66
CA ALA A 69 -0.10 -8.50 -18.53
C ALA A 69 -1.52 -8.14 -18.04
N VAL A 70 -1.72 -7.92 -16.74
CA VAL A 70 -2.99 -7.40 -16.18
C VAL A 70 -3.23 -5.96 -16.64
N MET A 71 -2.22 -5.09 -16.54
CA MET A 71 -2.32 -3.70 -17.02
C MET A 71 -2.57 -3.63 -18.53
N GLU A 72 -1.83 -4.41 -19.34
CA GLU A 72 -1.97 -4.44 -20.79
C GLU A 72 -3.37 -4.90 -21.26
N ARG A 73 -4.04 -5.75 -20.49
CA ARG A 73 -5.41 -6.25 -20.80
C ARG A 73 -6.50 -5.40 -20.19
N ASN A 74 -6.17 -4.44 -19.33
CA ASN A 74 -7.18 -3.62 -18.67
C ASN A 74 -7.82 -2.65 -19.67
N ALA A 75 -9.11 -2.78 -19.85
CA ALA A 75 -9.91 -1.90 -20.71
C ALA A 75 -10.79 -0.93 -19.91
N GLY A 76 -10.55 -0.79 -18.61
CA GLY A 76 -11.39 0.01 -17.71
C GLY A 76 -12.69 -0.69 -17.33
N PRO A 77 -13.56 -0.08 -16.52
CA PRO A 77 -13.51 1.27 -15.96
C PRO A 77 -12.60 1.44 -14.73
N LEU A 78 -12.08 0.35 -14.12
CA LEU A 78 -11.11 0.45 -13.04
C LEU A 78 -9.74 0.88 -13.56
N SER A 79 -8.99 1.65 -12.77
CA SER A 79 -7.62 2.02 -13.10
C SER A 79 -6.69 0.81 -13.12
N ASP A 80 -5.55 0.92 -13.80
CA ASP A 80 -4.52 -0.12 -13.80
C ASP A 80 -4.02 -0.43 -12.40
N GLU A 81 -3.88 0.60 -11.56
CA GLU A 81 -3.44 0.46 -10.17
C GLU A 81 -4.43 -0.35 -9.32
N GLU A 82 -5.73 -0.14 -9.51
CA GLU A 82 -6.76 -0.91 -8.82
C GLU A 82 -6.78 -2.37 -9.28
N MET A 83 -6.67 -2.62 -10.58
CA MET A 83 -6.58 -3.96 -11.13
C MET A 83 -5.34 -4.70 -10.64
N VAL A 84 -4.18 -4.05 -10.61
CA VAL A 84 -2.93 -4.60 -10.06
C VAL A 84 -3.11 -4.96 -8.60
N ARG A 85 -3.75 -4.10 -7.80
CA ARG A 85 -4.01 -4.38 -6.38
C ARG A 85 -4.86 -5.63 -6.19
N VAL A 86 -5.97 -5.75 -6.92
CA VAL A 86 -6.85 -6.94 -6.87
C VAL A 86 -6.09 -8.22 -7.24
N PHE A 87 -5.31 -8.18 -8.33
CA PHE A 87 -4.55 -9.35 -8.77
C PHE A 87 -3.42 -9.72 -7.82
N ARG A 88 -2.78 -8.74 -7.16
CA ARG A 88 -1.76 -9.00 -6.13
C ARG A 88 -2.36 -9.72 -4.93
N GLU A 89 -3.50 -9.27 -4.42
CA GLU A 89 -4.21 -9.96 -3.33
C GLU A 89 -4.59 -11.39 -3.73
N LEU A 90 -5.10 -11.56 -4.93
CA LEU A 90 -5.44 -12.89 -5.44
C LEU A 90 -4.21 -13.81 -5.54
N MET A 91 -3.07 -13.29 -6.00
CA MET A 91 -1.81 -14.05 -6.07
C MET A 91 -1.30 -14.39 -4.68
N SER A 92 -1.30 -13.43 -3.77
CA SER A 92 -0.90 -13.61 -2.38
C SER A 92 -1.74 -14.69 -1.69
N ALA A 93 -3.07 -14.63 -1.82
CA ALA A 93 -3.98 -15.61 -1.26
C ALA A 93 -3.78 -17.03 -1.85
N CYS A 94 -3.50 -17.14 -3.15
CA CYS A 94 -3.23 -18.43 -3.79
C CYS A 94 -1.90 -19.04 -3.30
N LEU A 95 -0.86 -18.22 -3.17
CA LEU A 95 0.46 -18.66 -2.69
C LEU A 95 0.40 -19.11 -1.24
N ALA A 96 -0.34 -18.39 -0.40
CA ALA A 96 -0.49 -18.72 1.03
C ALA A 96 -1.21 -20.03 1.33
N GLN A 97 -1.83 -20.67 0.33
CA GLN A 97 -2.43 -22.00 0.50
C GLN A 97 -1.40 -23.11 0.70
N GLU A 98 -0.16 -22.89 0.24
CA GLU A 98 0.93 -23.86 0.40
C GLU A 98 1.74 -23.51 1.66
N GLU A 99 2.47 -22.41 1.62
CA GLU A 99 3.16 -21.82 2.76
C GLU A 99 3.14 -20.29 2.63
N PRO A 100 2.57 -19.55 3.61
CA PRO A 100 2.62 -18.09 3.59
C PRO A 100 4.06 -17.61 3.65
N LEU A 101 4.44 -16.71 2.71
CA LEU A 101 5.74 -16.06 2.73
C LEU A 101 5.98 -15.36 4.06
N LYS A 102 7.17 -15.51 4.60
CA LYS A 102 7.64 -14.85 5.83
C LYS A 102 8.46 -13.63 5.43
N ILE A 103 8.01 -12.45 5.81
CA ILE A 103 8.63 -11.18 5.42
C ILE A 103 9.11 -10.44 6.67
N ALA A 104 10.43 -10.34 6.84
CA ALA A 104 11.02 -9.53 7.91
C ALA A 104 10.94 -8.03 7.56
N TYR A 105 10.57 -7.19 8.52
CA TYR A 105 10.47 -5.75 8.32
C TYR A 105 10.77 -4.97 9.59
N LEU A 106 11.21 -3.71 9.44
CA LEU A 106 11.47 -2.81 10.56
C LEU A 106 10.16 -2.47 11.28
N GLY A 107 9.97 -3.03 12.48
CA GLY A 107 8.81 -2.83 13.31
C GLY A 107 8.69 -1.45 13.96
N PRO A 108 7.70 -1.27 14.78
CA PRO A 108 6.62 -2.21 15.12
C PRO A 108 5.55 -2.36 14.02
N GLU A 109 4.53 -3.17 14.30
CA GLU A 109 3.34 -3.26 13.45
C GLU A 109 2.65 -1.89 13.28
N GLY A 110 2.10 -1.63 12.08
CA GLY A 110 1.47 -0.35 11.74
C GLY A 110 2.43 0.73 11.23
N THR A 111 3.75 0.45 11.13
CA THR A 111 4.74 1.35 10.52
C THR A 111 4.63 1.41 8.99
N PHE A 112 5.32 2.37 8.37
CA PHE A 112 5.39 2.47 6.91
C PHE A 112 6.05 1.25 6.27
N THR A 113 7.05 0.66 6.94
CA THR A 113 7.65 -0.60 6.49
C THR A 113 6.66 -1.76 6.54
N HIS A 114 5.79 -1.84 7.55
CA HIS A 114 4.68 -2.80 7.56
C HIS A 114 3.70 -2.56 6.40
N GLN A 115 3.37 -1.30 6.12
CA GLN A 115 2.55 -0.94 4.97
C GLN A 115 3.22 -1.31 3.64
N ALA A 116 4.56 -1.20 3.54
CA ALA A 116 5.32 -1.63 2.39
C ALA A 116 5.22 -3.15 2.18
N VAL A 117 5.26 -3.96 3.25
CA VAL A 117 5.03 -5.41 3.18
C VAL A 117 3.69 -5.71 2.53
N THR A 118 2.60 -5.17 3.06
CA THR A 118 1.25 -5.44 2.55
C THR A 118 1.05 -4.89 1.13
N LYS A 119 1.62 -3.73 0.82
CA LYS A 119 1.55 -3.15 -0.53
C LYS A 119 2.26 -4.02 -1.57
N HIS A 120 3.39 -4.63 -1.23
CA HIS A 120 4.22 -5.39 -2.18
C HIS A 120 3.79 -6.85 -2.28
N PHE A 121 3.57 -7.51 -1.14
CA PHE A 121 3.31 -8.95 -1.07
C PHE A 121 1.83 -9.32 -0.87
N GLY A 122 0.93 -8.34 -0.64
CA GLY A 122 -0.46 -8.57 -0.25
C GLY A 122 -0.62 -8.89 1.23
N HIS A 123 -1.84 -9.23 1.63
CA HIS A 123 -2.19 -9.42 3.04
C HIS A 123 -2.05 -10.88 3.53
N SER A 124 -1.85 -11.84 2.64
CA SER A 124 -1.78 -13.26 2.98
C SER A 124 -0.38 -13.75 3.33
N VAL A 125 0.54 -12.83 3.67
CA VAL A 125 1.90 -13.14 4.10
C VAL A 125 2.02 -13.13 5.62
N ARG A 126 3.06 -13.78 6.15
CA ARG A 126 3.44 -13.72 7.56
C ARG A 126 4.49 -12.62 7.75
N ALA A 127 4.04 -11.45 8.19
CA ALA A 127 4.94 -10.33 8.48
C ALA A 127 5.63 -10.53 9.84
N LEU A 128 6.96 -10.49 9.84
CA LEU A 128 7.84 -10.65 11.01
C LEU A 128 8.43 -9.29 11.38
N SER A 129 7.92 -8.71 12.47
CA SER A 129 8.40 -7.43 12.99
C SER A 129 9.73 -7.60 13.72
N VAL A 130 10.77 -6.89 13.31
CA VAL A 130 12.06 -6.87 13.98
C VAL A 130 12.43 -5.44 14.41
N PRO A 131 13.20 -5.25 15.49
CA PRO A 131 13.50 -3.94 16.05
C PRO A 131 14.57 -3.15 15.28
N THR A 132 15.45 -3.83 14.52
CA THR A 132 16.57 -3.20 13.82
C THR A 132 16.68 -3.62 12.36
N ILE A 133 17.38 -2.80 11.57
CA ILE A 133 17.68 -3.11 10.17
C ILE A 133 18.60 -4.35 10.08
N ASP A 134 19.58 -4.47 10.96
CA ASP A 134 20.49 -5.63 11.02
C ASP A 134 19.72 -6.94 11.16
N GLU A 135 18.70 -6.94 12.01
CA GLU A 135 17.86 -8.12 12.23
C GLU A 135 17.04 -8.50 10.99
N ILE A 136 16.64 -7.52 10.14
CA ILE A 136 15.99 -7.85 8.86
C ILE A 136 16.93 -8.71 8.01
N PHE A 137 18.19 -8.27 7.85
CA PHE A 137 19.18 -9.00 7.06
C PHE A 137 19.48 -10.36 7.68
N HIS A 138 19.65 -10.42 9.01
CA HIS A 138 19.94 -11.65 9.73
C HIS A 138 18.81 -12.69 9.59
N GLU A 139 17.54 -12.29 9.71
CA GLU A 139 16.40 -13.21 9.57
C GLU A 139 16.32 -13.82 8.17
N VAL A 140 16.65 -13.04 7.14
CA VAL A 140 16.68 -13.55 5.75
C VAL A 140 17.89 -14.43 5.51
N GLU A 141 19.08 -14.05 5.98
CA GLU A 141 20.31 -14.85 5.87
C GLU A 141 20.22 -16.19 6.59
N ALA A 142 19.54 -16.21 7.73
CA ALA A 142 19.29 -17.42 8.51
C ALA A 142 18.16 -18.31 7.92
N GLY A 143 17.46 -17.86 6.89
CA GLY A 143 16.33 -18.58 6.30
C GLY A 143 15.08 -18.61 7.18
N ILE A 144 15.00 -17.76 8.21
CA ILE A 144 13.82 -17.60 9.07
C ILE A 144 12.74 -16.81 8.35
N ALA A 145 13.16 -15.80 7.57
CA ALA A 145 12.31 -15.04 6.63
C ALA A 145 12.73 -15.34 5.19
N ASP A 146 11.76 -15.36 4.28
CA ASP A 146 12.00 -15.54 2.85
C ASP A 146 12.48 -14.25 2.19
N PHE A 147 12.00 -13.11 2.66
CA PHE A 147 12.35 -11.76 2.18
C PHE A 147 12.43 -10.78 3.34
N GLY A 148 13.15 -9.67 3.10
CA GLY A 148 13.22 -8.54 4.01
C GLY A 148 12.79 -7.24 3.34
N ILE A 149 12.09 -6.38 4.07
CA ILE A 149 11.82 -4.99 3.66
C ILE A 149 12.55 -4.04 4.59
N ALA A 150 13.55 -3.37 4.06
CA ALA A 150 14.34 -2.35 4.75
C ALA A 150 14.12 -0.97 4.13
N PRO A 151 14.03 0.10 4.94
CA PRO A 151 13.92 1.47 4.42
C PRO A 151 15.26 1.88 3.80
N VAL A 152 15.24 2.44 2.59
CA VAL A 152 16.45 2.89 1.88
C VAL A 152 16.54 4.40 1.84
N GLU A 153 15.40 5.08 1.72
CA GLU A 153 15.34 6.53 1.60
C GLU A 153 14.07 7.09 2.26
N ASN A 154 14.22 8.26 2.84
CA ASN A 154 13.13 9.07 3.35
C ASN A 154 13.25 10.48 2.74
N SER A 155 12.18 11.01 2.15
CA SER A 155 12.17 12.29 1.45
C SER A 155 12.60 13.51 2.31
N THR A 156 12.55 13.38 3.64
CA THR A 156 12.94 14.46 4.58
C THR A 156 14.33 14.28 5.15
N GLU A 157 14.70 13.04 5.48
CA GLU A 157 16.00 12.73 6.11
C GLU A 157 17.02 12.19 5.10
N GLY A 158 16.60 11.93 3.88
CA GLY A 158 17.46 11.41 2.82
C GLY A 158 17.72 9.91 2.95
N THR A 159 18.88 9.50 2.52
CA THR A 159 19.29 8.09 2.43
C THR A 159 19.51 7.47 3.81
N VAL A 160 18.99 6.25 4.00
CA VAL A 160 19.26 5.45 5.21
C VAL A 160 20.60 4.73 5.04
N ASN A 161 21.70 5.40 5.41
CA ASN A 161 23.05 4.89 5.21
C ASN A 161 23.25 3.49 5.82
N HIS A 162 22.63 3.22 6.97
CA HIS A 162 22.75 1.92 7.62
C HIS A 162 22.28 0.75 6.75
N THR A 163 21.16 0.92 6.02
CA THR A 163 20.69 -0.10 5.08
C THR A 163 21.69 -0.30 3.93
N LEU A 164 22.30 0.79 3.43
CA LEU A 164 23.33 0.69 2.38
C LEU A 164 24.59 0.00 2.87
N ASP A 165 25.01 0.27 4.10
CA ASP A 165 26.17 -0.39 4.71
C ASP A 165 25.93 -1.91 4.87
N MET A 166 24.71 -2.31 5.22
CA MET A 166 24.36 -3.73 5.29
C MET A 166 24.49 -4.43 3.93
N PHE A 167 24.12 -3.78 2.82
CA PHE A 167 24.32 -4.36 1.49
C PHE A 167 25.79 -4.53 1.08
N LEU A 168 26.73 -3.82 1.71
CA LEU A 168 28.16 -4.01 1.46
C LEU A 168 28.72 -5.31 2.07
N THR A 169 28.10 -5.78 3.14
CA THR A 169 28.59 -6.93 3.93
C THR A 169 27.73 -8.19 3.76
N SER A 170 26.46 -8.02 3.44
CA SER A 170 25.48 -9.11 3.29
C SER A 170 25.56 -9.76 1.89
N PRO A 171 25.40 -11.09 1.78
CA PRO A 171 25.28 -11.78 0.50
C PRO A 171 23.91 -11.61 -0.16
N LEU A 172 22.95 -11.00 0.53
CA LEU A 172 21.59 -10.83 0.03
C LEU A 172 21.56 -9.90 -1.18
N LYS A 173 20.54 -10.06 -2.02
CA LYS A 173 20.36 -9.27 -3.23
C LYS A 173 19.03 -8.53 -3.20
N ILE A 174 19.04 -7.32 -3.77
CA ILE A 174 17.83 -6.55 -3.99
C ILE A 174 17.04 -7.23 -5.12
N CYS A 175 15.79 -7.62 -4.82
CA CYS A 175 14.88 -8.27 -5.78
C CYS A 175 13.66 -7.40 -6.11
N GLY A 176 13.49 -6.27 -5.42
CA GLY A 176 12.37 -5.36 -5.67
C GLY A 176 12.50 -4.04 -4.93
N GLU A 177 11.64 -3.12 -5.30
CA GLU A 177 11.53 -1.79 -4.72
C GLU A 177 10.06 -1.48 -4.42
N VAL A 178 9.82 -0.79 -3.30
CA VAL A 178 8.49 -0.34 -2.88
C VAL A 178 8.54 1.13 -2.54
N GLU A 179 7.85 1.95 -3.32
CA GLU A 179 7.66 3.36 -3.02
C GLU A 179 6.34 3.55 -2.27
N LEU A 180 6.37 4.26 -1.14
CA LEU A 180 5.19 4.66 -0.37
C LEU A 180 5.05 6.16 -0.35
N ARG A 181 3.91 6.67 -0.80
CA ARG A 181 3.55 8.06 -0.57
C ARG A 181 3.04 8.21 0.86
N ILE A 182 3.80 8.94 1.68
CA ILE A 182 3.51 9.13 3.10
C ILE A 182 2.71 10.41 3.28
N HIS A 183 1.50 10.27 3.84
CA HIS A 183 0.68 11.39 4.26
C HIS A 183 0.55 11.39 5.78
N GLN A 184 0.89 12.50 6.41
CA GLN A 184 0.71 12.69 7.85
C GLN A 184 -0.68 13.27 8.11
N HIS A 185 -1.42 12.68 9.05
CA HIS A 185 -2.75 13.12 9.42
C HIS A 185 -2.75 13.68 10.85
N LEU A 186 -3.32 14.89 11.03
CA LEU A 186 -3.55 15.45 12.35
C LEU A 186 -4.91 14.94 12.87
N MET A 187 -4.90 14.16 13.94
CA MET A 187 -6.09 13.58 14.54
C MET A 187 -6.32 14.15 15.94
N GLY A 188 -7.58 14.39 16.29
CA GLY A 188 -7.96 14.88 17.62
C GLY A 188 -9.47 15.00 17.80
N ARG A 189 -9.88 15.29 19.02
CA ARG A 189 -11.33 15.47 19.37
C ARG A 189 -11.81 16.93 19.28
N MET A 190 -10.97 17.84 18.80
CA MET A 190 -11.28 19.27 18.65
C MET A 190 -12.04 19.54 17.35
N LYS A 191 -12.81 20.62 17.32
CA LYS A 191 -13.52 21.08 16.12
C LYS A 191 -12.75 22.15 15.34
N GLU A 192 -11.80 22.83 15.98
CA GLU A 192 -11.02 23.93 15.41
C GLU A 192 -9.53 23.78 15.75
N LEU A 193 -8.67 24.14 14.81
CA LEU A 193 -7.21 24.06 14.96
C LEU A 193 -6.70 24.90 16.15
N GLY A 194 -7.29 26.07 16.41
CA GLY A 194 -6.89 26.96 17.49
C GLY A 194 -7.09 26.38 18.91
N GLN A 195 -7.85 25.28 19.04
CA GLN A 195 -8.03 24.59 20.32
C GLN A 195 -6.89 23.61 20.64
N ILE A 196 -6.01 23.32 19.67
CA ILE A 196 -4.90 22.41 19.84
C ILE A 196 -3.81 23.10 20.65
N LYS A 197 -3.47 22.51 21.79
CA LYS A 197 -2.39 22.97 22.67
C LYS A 197 -1.17 22.06 22.61
N ARG A 198 -1.37 20.79 22.25
CA ARG A 198 -0.32 19.76 22.22
C ARG A 198 -0.51 18.86 21.01
N VAL A 199 0.60 18.51 20.35
CA VAL A 199 0.67 17.51 19.28
C VAL A 199 1.66 16.44 19.72
N CYS A 200 1.21 15.17 19.71
CA CYS A 200 2.01 14.01 20.08
C CYS A 200 2.29 13.19 18.84
N SER A 201 3.55 12.97 18.51
CA SER A 201 3.94 12.05 17.44
C SER A 201 5.42 11.69 17.56
N HIS A 202 5.84 10.68 16.78
CA HIS A 202 7.24 10.33 16.65
C HIS A 202 8.07 11.52 16.15
N SER A 203 9.33 11.64 16.59
CA SER A 203 10.23 12.75 16.23
C SER A 203 10.32 12.97 14.72
N GLN A 204 10.42 11.91 13.96
CA GLN A 204 10.50 11.93 12.51
C GLN A 204 9.22 12.49 11.84
N SER A 205 8.03 12.10 12.31
CA SER A 205 6.77 12.64 11.82
C SER A 205 6.62 14.13 12.15
N LEU A 206 7.04 14.54 13.36
CA LEU A 206 7.05 15.95 13.75
C LEU A 206 8.03 16.76 12.90
N ALA A 207 9.19 16.20 12.56
CA ALA A 207 10.17 16.84 11.68
C ALA A 207 9.62 17.05 10.27
N GLN A 208 8.96 16.04 9.70
CA GLN A 208 8.29 16.12 8.38
C GLN A 208 7.18 17.17 8.34
N CYS A 209 6.44 17.33 9.45
CA CYS A 209 5.35 18.29 9.56
C CYS A 209 5.77 19.67 10.05
N ARG A 210 7.07 19.92 10.28
CA ARG A 210 7.58 21.12 10.96
C ARG A 210 7.14 22.42 10.32
N GLY A 211 7.19 22.52 9.00
CA GLY A 211 6.77 23.72 8.26
C GLY A 211 5.28 24.01 8.47
N TRP A 212 4.45 23.00 8.31
CA TRP A 212 3.00 23.12 8.52
C TRP A 212 2.66 23.47 9.98
N LEU A 213 3.28 22.80 10.96
CA LEU A 213 3.08 23.10 12.37
C LEU A 213 3.48 24.53 12.72
N ALA A 214 4.61 25.01 12.19
CA ALA A 214 5.05 26.37 12.40
C ALA A 214 4.10 27.41 11.81
N GLN A 215 3.47 27.13 10.70
CA GLN A 215 2.53 28.02 10.03
C GLN A 215 1.16 28.07 10.73
N TYR A 216 0.59 26.91 11.06
CA TYR A 216 -0.78 26.79 11.53
C TYR A 216 -0.94 26.61 13.04
N LEU A 217 0.11 26.13 13.71
CA LEU A 217 0.14 25.85 15.16
C LEU A 217 1.45 26.36 15.81
N PRO A 218 1.82 27.65 15.65
CA PRO A 218 3.14 28.17 16.02
C PRO A 218 3.46 28.13 17.52
N GLN A 219 2.45 27.94 18.38
CA GLN A 219 2.61 27.93 19.84
C GLN A 219 2.29 26.57 20.47
N VAL A 220 2.11 25.53 19.64
CA VAL A 220 1.76 24.20 20.10
C VAL A 220 2.97 23.54 20.79
N GLU A 221 2.71 22.84 21.89
CA GLU A 221 3.71 21.98 22.54
C GLU A 221 3.80 20.65 21.77
N LEU A 222 5.02 20.27 21.35
CA LEU A 222 5.28 18.99 20.72
C LEU A 222 5.73 17.99 21.78
N ILE A 223 5.08 16.83 21.82
CA ILE A 223 5.41 15.75 22.75
C ILE A 223 5.92 14.56 21.93
N HIS A 224 7.12 14.09 22.27
CA HIS A 224 7.73 12.92 21.67
C HIS A 224 7.35 11.64 22.43
N PRO A 225 7.47 10.44 21.82
CA PRO A 225 7.10 9.17 22.45
C PRO A 225 7.88 8.87 23.74
N ASP A 226 9.09 9.38 23.87
CA ASP A 226 9.93 9.28 25.07
C ASP A 226 9.50 10.22 26.22
N GLY A 227 8.41 10.98 26.01
CA GLY A 227 7.92 11.97 26.96
C GLY A 227 8.66 13.30 26.93
N SER A 228 9.70 13.45 26.12
CA SER A 228 10.37 14.74 25.93
C SER A 228 9.43 15.74 25.24
N ARG A 229 9.67 17.04 25.50
CA ARG A 229 8.81 18.11 25.01
C ARG A 229 9.63 19.15 24.26
N SER A 230 9.08 19.64 23.16
CA SER A 230 9.64 20.78 22.44
C SER A 230 8.54 21.76 22.06
N ILE A 231 8.91 23.00 21.77
CA ILE A 231 7.97 24.01 21.28
C ILE A 231 8.35 24.31 19.84
N VAL A 232 7.34 24.44 18.97
CA VAL A 232 7.56 24.90 17.62
C VAL A 232 8.07 26.36 17.69
N ARG A 233 9.35 26.55 17.43
CA ARG A 233 9.93 27.88 17.27
C ARG A 233 10.02 28.17 15.78
N TRP A 234 9.28 29.18 15.33
CA TRP A 234 9.39 29.69 13.99
C TRP A 234 10.71 30.46 13.85
N ASN A 235 11.53 30.09 12.89
CA ASN A 235 12.65 30.91 12.46
C ASN A 235 12.29 31.53 11.10
N ALA A 236 12.12 32.85 11.05
CA ALA A 236 11.66 33.61 9.89
C ALA A 236 12.54 33.49 8.63
N ALA A 237 13.64 32.73 8.71
CA ALA A 237 14.58 32.53 7.61
C ALA A 237 14.37 31.21 6.82
N ALA A 238 13.38 30.38 7.16
CA ALA A 238 13.07 29.16 6.41
C ALA A 238 12.00 29.46 5.37
N GLU A 239 12.32 29.16 4.12
CA GLU A 239 11.50 29.38 2.91
C GLU A 239 10.06 28.89 3.06
N SER A 240 9.13 29.68 2.51
CA SER A 240 7.68 29.45 2.52
C SER A 240 7.33 28.18 1.72
N VAL A 241 6.75 27.20 2.40
CA VAL A 241 5.97 26.14 1.73
C VAL A 241 4.70 26.81 1.17
N SER A 242 4.41 26.63 -0.12
CA SER A 242 3.28 27.26 -0.78
C SER A 242 1.95 26.81 -0.17
N GLY A 243 1.08 27.76 0.22
CA GLY A 243 -0.21 27.48 0.86
C GLY A 243 -1.17 26.62 0.03
N THR A 244 -0.97 26.53 -1.28
CA THR A 244 -1.80 25.77 -2.23
C THR A 244 -1.82 24.26 -1.99
N GLU A 245 -0.73 23.66 -1.52
CA GLU A 245 -0.70 22.21 -1.22
C GLU A 245 -1.45 21.85 0.06
N VAL A 246 -1.45 22.76 1.03
CA VAL A 246 -2.14 22.58 2.31
C VAL A 246 -3.64 22.79 2.15
N ASP A 247 -4.05 23.78 1.36
CA ASP A 247 -5.46 24.07 1.08
C ASP A 247 -6.10 22.92 0.29
N ALA A 248 -5.41 22.35 -0.69
CA ALA A 248 -5.86 21.19 -1.43
C ALA A 248 -6.03 19.95 -0.53
N TRP A 249 -5.15 19.77 0.46
CA TRP A 249 -5.25 18.69 1.43
C TRP A 249 -6.41 18.90 2.42
N LEU A 250 -6.61 20.10 2.95
CA LEU A 250 -7.72 20.43 3.84
C LEU A 250 -9.07 20.28 3.14
N ASP A 251 -9.17 20.66 1.86
CA ASP A 251 -10.38 20.51 1.07
C ASP A 251 -10.67 19.04 0.74
N ALA A 252 -9.67 18.22 0.47
CA ALA A 252 -9.82 16.78 0.31
C ALA A 252 -10.34 16.10 1.59
N GLN A 253 -9.89 16.52 2.78
CA GLN A 253 -10.37 16.01 4.07
C GLN A 253 -11.80 16.46 4.41
N ARG A 254 -12.22 17.64 3.95
CA ARG A 254 -13.62 18.12 4.12
C ARG A 254 -14.62 17.35 3.26
N GLN A 255 -14.17 16.73 2.17
CA GLN A 255 -15.01 16.00 1.21
C GLN A 255 -15.01 14.48 1.44
N ALA A 256 -14.17 13.96 2.33
CA ALA A 256 -14.15 12.54 2.69
C ALA A 256 -15.35 12.18 3.58
N PRO A 257 -16.22 11.25 3.19
CA PRO A 257 -17.29 10.77 4.04
C PRO A 257 -16.69 9.95 5.19
N TRP A 258 -17.05 10.28 6.40
CA TRP A 258 -16.75 9.55 7.65
C TRP A 258 -17.67 8.36 7.83
#